data_6dd6dae69cb5611c4ac60850060f252b
#
_entry.id   6dd6dae69cb5611c4ac60850060f252b
#
_cell.length_a   1.000
_cell.length_b   1.000
_cell.length_c   1.000
_cell.angle_alpha   90.00
_cell.angle_beta   90.00
_cell.angle_gamma   90.00
#
_symmetry.space_group_name_H-M   'P 1'
#
loop_
_entity.id
_entity.type
_entity.pdbx_description
1 polymer ?
#
loop_
_entity_poly.entity_id
_entity_poly.type
_entity_poly.pdbx_seq_one_letter_code
_entity_poly.pdbx_strand_id
1 'polypeptide(L)'
;MNLERRWLVLALLCTAQFMLIVDVTVVNVALPTISGELALSASASTWVVTAYTLFFGSLLLLGGRLGDLLGRRRMFTAGLALFTAASLAAGLAGSGGVLITARAVQGIGAAVMSPAAMALITTVFRGPERNRALGVWAAIGATGAAAGVLLGGVLVSGPGWESIFFVNVPIGLAVLVAVPALVKETTAAGHGAAPAGFDLPGALTMTATPALLIYGLSRAREDGFGDTGAWLPLLGALLGAALFVVAERSAAAPLVRLPFLARRSLIGGCLLMLAASGVLISAFFLCSLYLQHVLGFSALRTGLTFLPAALATLVGAHLGAQAVARLGWRATAGGGMAAAVAGALLLTGLERDGNAWTQLMPGFVLLSFGLGAGFVCAITGSLHGVGHEDAGLGSGVVNTCHELGASLGIAVVAAVAGASLEAATPSPDGFGGAFAACAVIAAAAAAAGLALLPGGRPDPSAGPVFAH
;
A
#
# COMPACT_ATOMS: atom_id res chain seq x y z
N MET A 1 -14.20 -25.23 17.03
CA MET A 1 -12.84 -25.41 16.52
C MET A 1 -11.89 -25.37 17.70
N ASN A 2 -10.99 -26.35 17.85
CA ASN A 2 -10.05 -26.41 18.96
C ASN A 2 -9.09 -25.20 18.90
N LEU A 3 -8.52 -24.78 20.03
CA LEU A 3 -7.66 -23.60 20.14
C LEU A 3 -6.48 -23.66 19.15
N GLU A 4 -5.76 -24.77 19.10
CA GLU A 4 -4.65 -25.00 18.18
C GLU A 4 -5.03 -24.80 16.72
N ARG A 5 -6.20 -25.27 16.31
CA ARG A 5 -6.69 -25.15 14.94
C ARG A 5 -7.00 -23.70 14.54
N ARG A 6 -7.46 -22.87 15.51
CA ARG A 6 -7.69 -21.43 15.26
C ARG A 6 -6.38 -20.68 15.00
N TRP A 7 -5.36 -20.95 15.82
CA TRP A 7 -4.06 -20.32 15.65
C TRP A 7 -3.34 -20.78 14.37
N LEU A 8 -3.53 -22.04 13.96
CA LEU A 8 -3.05 -22.52 12.66
C LEU A 8 -3.72 -21.78 11.50
N VAL A 9 -5.04 -21.55 11.58
CA VAL A 9 -5.75 -20.73 10.57
C VAL A 9 -5.18 -19.31 10.53
N LEU A 10 -4.94 -18.67 11.70
CA LEU A 10 -4.31 -17.35 11.74
C LEU A 10 -2.93 -17.37 11.08
N ALA A 11 -2.09 -18.36 11.38
CA ALA A 11 -0.77 -18.49 10.78
C ALA A 11 -0.83 -18.57 9.26
N LEU A 12 -1.75 -19.37 8.69
CA LEU A 12 -1.95 -19.48 7.24
C LEU A 12 -2.42 -18.17 6.61
N LEU A 13 -3.39 -17.48 7.23
CA LEU A 13 -3.87 -16.19 6.73
C LEU A 13 -2.78 -15.12 6.83
N CYS A 14 -2.01 -15.12 7.93
CA CYS A 14 -0.85 -14.23 8.11
C CYS A 14 0.27 -14.53 7.10
N THR A 15 0.51 -15.81 6.76
CA THR A 15 1.49 -16.20 5.73
C THR A 15 1.08 -15.64 4.36
N ALA A 16 -0.21 -15.73 4.00
CA ALA A 16 -0.71 -15.16 2.76
C ALA A 16 -0.59 -13.62 2.74
N GLN A 17 -0.89 -12.94 3.85
CA GLN A 17 -0.72 -11.49 3.96
C GLN A 17 0.75 -11.08 3.93
N PHE A 18 1.62 -11.81 4.61
CA PHE A 18 3.07 -11.60 4.56
C PHE A 18 3.59 -11.70 3.12
N MET A 19 3.15 -12.71 2.37
CA MET A 19 3.47 -12.88 0.95
C MET A 19 3.09 -11.65 0.12
N LEU A 20 1.89 -11.06 0.33
CA LEU A 20 1.47 -9.83 -0.38
C LEU A 20 2.40 -8.65 -0.09
N ILE A 21 2.77 -8.47 1.19
CA ILE A 21 3.58 -7.33 1.61
C ILE A 21 5.03 -7.48 1.13
N VAL A 22 5.56 -8.69 1.21
CA VAL A 22 6.89 -9.03 0.67
C VAL A 22 6.91 -8.78 -0.83
N ASP A 23 5.90 -9.23 -1.58
CA ASP A 23 5.82 -9.05 -3.03
C ASP A 23 5.91 -7.57 -3.46
N VAL A 24 5.24 -6.67 -2.74
CA VAL A 24 5.32 -5.22 -3.01
C VAL A 24 6.73 -4.67 -2.76
N THR A 25 7.35 -5.07 -1.67
CA THR A 25 8.65 -4.48 -1.26
C THR A 25 9.83 -5.07 -2.03
N VAL A 26 9.79 -6.37 -2.32
CA VAL A 26 10.84 -7.08 -3.08
C VAL A 26 10.95 -6.51 -4.50
N VAL A 27 9.83 -6.23 -5.16
CA VAL A 27 9.82 -5.68 -6.53
C VAL A 27 10.53 -4.34 -6.60
N ASN A 28 10.42 -3.48 -5.58
CA ASN A 28 11.15 -2.20 -5.56
C ASN A 28 12.68 -2.38 -5.56
N VAL A 29 13.19 -3.42 -4.89
CA VAL A 29 14.63 -3.76 -4.88
C VAL A 29 15.04 -4.39 -6.21
N ALA A 30 14.18 -5.22 -6.80
CA ALA A 30 14.43 -5.94 -8.06
C ALA A 30 14.29 -5.04 -9.30
N LEU A 31 13.56 -3.94 -9.21
CA LEU A 31 13.12 -3.12 -10.34
C LEU A 31 14.26 -2.67 -11.27
N PRO A 32 15.43 -2.18 -10.77
CA PRO A 32 16.53 -1.82 -11.65
C PRO A 32 17.07 -3.00 -12.46
N THR A 33 17.19 -4.18 -11.84
CA THR A 33 17.63 -5.41 -12.52
C THR A 33 16.61 -5.84 -13.58
N ILE A 34 15.31 -5.88 -13.22
CA ILE A 34 14.21 -6.19 -14.14
C ILE A 34 14.21 -5.22 -15.33
N SER A 35 14.37 -3.93 -15.06
CA SER A 35 14.37 -2.89 -16.10
C SER A 35 15.54 -3.06 -17.08
N GLY A 36 16.71 -3.42 -16.57
CA GLY A 36 17.90 -3.68 -17.40
C GLY A 36 17.74 -4.95 -18.24
N GLU A 37 17.31 -6.06 -17.67
CA GLU A 37 17.22 -7.35 -18.36
C GLU A 37 16.06 -7.40 -19.39
N LEU A 38 14.91 -6.79 -19.08
CA LEU A 38 13.77 -6.71 -20.00
C LEU A 38 13.80 -5.47 -20.89
N ALA A 39 14.86 -4.66 -20.84
CA ALA A 39 15.03 -3.41 -21.58
C ALA A 39 13.80 -2.48 -21.48
N LEU A 40 13.28 -2.28 -20.25
CA LEU A 40 12.09 -1.50 -20.01
C LEU A 40 12.36 -0.01 -20.15
N SER A 41 11.42 0.73 -20.74
CA SER A 41 11.39 2.18 -20.62
C SER A 41 11.11 2.60 -19.17
N ALA A 42 11.40 3.85 -18.82
CA ALA A 42 11.11 4.37 -17.48
C ALA A 42 9.61 4.31 -17.15
N SER A 43 8.74 4.56 -18.13
CA SER A 43 7.29 4.38 -17.99
C SER A 43 6.91 2.93 -17.71
N ALA A 44 7.44 1.98 -18.49
CA ALA A 44 7.17 0.55 -18.26
C ALA A 44 7.66 0.09 -16.88
N SER A 45 8.84 0.55 -16.44
CA SER A 45 9.36 0.28 -15.10
C SER A 45 8.43 0.78 -14.00
N THR A 46 7.90 1.99 -14.14
CA THR A 46 6.90 2.55 -13.23
C THR A 46 5.64 1.67 -13.20
N TRP A 47 5.17 1.20 -14.36
CA TRP A 47 3.98 0.35 -14.45
C TRP A 47 4.14 -1.03 -13.83
N VAL A 48 5.35 -1.59 -13.75
CA VAL A 48 5.60 -2.86 -13.03
C VAL A 48 5.16 -2.77 -11.56
N VAL A 49 5.38 -1.64 -10.90
CA VAL A 49 4.95 -1.42 -9.51
C VAL A 49 3.51 -0.91 -9.46
N THR A 50 3.20 0.10 -10.28
CA THR A 50 1.93 0.83 -10.23
C THR A 50 0.74 -0.04 -10.64
N ALA A 51 0.89 -0.96 -11.61
CA ALA A 51 -0.19 -1.83 -12.03
C ALA A 51 -0.72 -2.70 -10.87
N TYR A 52 0.17 -3.27 -10.07
CA TYR A 52 -0.23 -4.04 -8.89
C TYR A 52 -0.98 -3.18 -7.86
N THR A 53 -0.37 -2.09 -7.41
CA THR A 53 -0.94 -1.26 -6.34
C THR A 53 -2.24 -0.57 -6.78
N LEU A 54 -2.34 -0.20 -8.05
CA LEU A 54 -3.55 0.35 -8.63
C LEU A 54 -4.73 -0.62 -8.54
N PHE A 55 -4.58 -1.83 -9.10
CA PHE A 55 -5.67 -2.82 -9.09
C PHE A 55 -5.94 -3.33 -7.68
N PHE A 56 -4.91 -3.49 -6.85
CA PHE A 56 -5.08 -3.86 -5.45
C PHE A 56 -5.91 -2.80 -4.70
N GLY A 57 -5.49 -1.54 -4.71
CA GLY A 57 -6.15 -0.47 -3.98
C GLY A 57 -7.57 -0.17 -4.50
N SER A 58 -7.75 -0.11 -5.82
CA SER A 58 -9.03 0.22 -6.45
C SER A 58 -10.11 -0.85 -6.21
N LEU A 59 -9.72 -2.12 -6.20
CA LEU A 59 -10.65 -3.24 -6.08
C LEU A 59 -10.82 -3.76 -4.66
N LEU A 60 -10.09 -3.22 -3.67
CA LEU A 60 -10.09 -3.72 -2.30
C LEU A 60 -11.48 -3.71 -1.66
N LEU A 61 -12.23 -2.61 -1.82
CA LEU A 61 -13.60 -2.50 -1.29
C LEU A 61 -14.56 -3.44 -2.02
N LEU A 62 -14.39 -3.58 -3.32
CA LEU A 62 -15.14 -4.54 -4.12
C LEU A 62 -14.86 -5.98 -3.67
N GLY A 63 -13.58 -6.32 -3.47
CA GLY A 63 -13.15 -7.62 -2.96
C GLY A 63 -13.77 -7.94 -1.59
N GLY A 64 -13.81 -6.97 -0.69
CA GLY A 64 -14.48 -7.09 0.62
C GLY A 64 -15.98 -7.39 0.45
N ARG A 65 -16.68 -6.65 -0.43
CA ARG A 65 -18.09 -6.86 -0.70
C ARG A 65 -18.38 -8.22 -1.33
N LEU A 66 -17.55 -8.65 -2.27
CA LEU A 66 -17.64 -10.00 -2.85
C LEU A 66 -17.47 -11.09 -1.79
N GLY A 67 -16.54 -10.88 -0.83
CA GLY A 67 -16.37 -11.78 0.31
C GLY A 67 -17.64 -11.96 1.15
N ASP A 68 -18.35 -10.87 1.40
CA ASP A 68 -19.60 -10.89 2.16
C ASP A 68 -20.76 -11.56 1.39
N LEU A 69 -20.82 -11.40 0.07
CA LEU A 69 -21.89 -11.95 -0.79
C LEU A 69 -21.63 -13.41 -1.17
N LEU A 70 -20.43 -13.73 -1.65
CA LEU A 70 -20.11 -15.03 -2.27
C LEU A 70 -19.43 -16.02 -1.29
N GLY A 71 -19.05 -15.52 -0.10
CA GLY A 71 -18.40 -16.31 0.93
C GLY A 71 -16.93 -15.97 1.10
N ARG A 72 -16.55 -15.73 2.34
CA ARG A 72 -15.22 -15.22 2.71
C ARG A 72 -14.11 -16.21 2.38
N ARG A 73 -14.32 -17.50 2.68
CA ARG A 73 -13.35 -18.55 2.35
C ARG A 73 -13.19 -18.71 0.83
N ARG A 74 -14.30 -18.74 0.07
CA ARG A 74 -14.27 -18.85 -1.39
C ARG A 74 -13.52 -17.68 -2.01
N MET A 75 -13.78 -16.45 -1.59
CA MET A 75 -13.12 -15.27 -2.12
C MET A 75 -11.64 -15.25 -1.73
N PHE A 76 -11.29 -15.61 -0.49
CA PHE A 76 -9.90 -15.76 -0.09
C PHE A 76 -9.15 -16.76 -0.99
N THR A 77 -9.71 -17.96 -1.20
CA THR A 77 -9.06 -19.00 -2.01
C THR A 77 -9.02 -18.63 -3.49
N ALA A 78 -10.06 -18.00 -4.04
CA ALA A 78 -10.07 -17.52 -5.41
C ALA A 78 -9.02 -16.42 -5.65
N GLY A 79 -8.95 -15.43 -4.74
CA GLY A 79 -7.96 -14.37 -4.80
C GLY A 79 -6.52 -14.90 -4.67
N LEU A 80 -6.29 -15.84 -3.74
CA LEU A 80 -4.99 -16.49 -3.57
C LEU A 80 -4.59 -17.33 -4.79
N ALA A 81 -5.54 -18.08 -5.40
CA ALA A 81 -5.27 -18.85 -6.61
C ALA A 81 -4.89 -17.93 -7.77
N LEU A 82 -5.63 -16.83 -7.95
CA LEU A 82 -5.35 -15.83 -8.97
C LEU A 82 -3.98 -15.17 -8.76
N PHE A 83 -3.66 -14.77 -7.52
CA PHE A 83 -2.38 -14.19 -7.16
C PHE A 83 -1.22 -15.17 -7.41
N THR A 84 -1.38 -16.43 -7.01
CA THR A 84 -0.35 -17.48 -7.19
C THR A 84 -0.10 -17.78 -8.66
N ALA A 85 -1.15 -17.89 -9.46
CA ALA A 85 -1.03 -18.12 -10.91
C ALA A 85 -0.39 -16.91 -11.61
N ALA A 86 -0.76 -15.70 -11.23
CA ALA A 86 -0.17 -14.48 -11.76
C ALA A 86 1.30 -14.32 -11.32
N SER A 87 1.66 -14.76 -10.11
CA SER A 87 3.05 -14.81 -9.65
C SER A 87 3.89 -15.75 -10.51
N LEU A 88 3.35 -16.93 -10.85
CA LEU A 88 4.02 -17.85 -11.77
C LEU A 88 4.21 -17.22 -13.16
N ALA A 89 3.18 -16.54 -13.69
CA ALA A 89 3.25 -15.83 -14.96
C ALA A 89 4.26 -14.67 -14.93
N ALA A 90 4.35 -13.93 -13.82
CA ALA A 90 5.33 -12.87 -13.64
C ALA A 90 6.78 -13.40 -13.63
N GLY A 91 7.03 -14.52 -12.94
CA GLY A 91 8.34 -15.17 -12.92
C GLY A 91 8.75 -15.80 -14.27
N LEU A 92 7.79 -16.07 -15.15
CA LEU A 92 8.03 -16.58 -16.51
C LEU A 92 7.99 -15.46 -17.57
N ALA A 93 7.92 -14.19 -17.17
CA ALA A 93 7.73 -13.08 -18.09
C ALA A 93 9.00 -12.80 -18.93
N GLY A 94 8.94 -13.02 -20.23
CA GLY A 94 10.00 -12.67 -21.19
C GLY A 94 9.86 -11.27 -21.79
N SER A 95 8.92 -10.44 -21.32
CA SER A 95 8.73 -9.06 -21.77
C SER A 95 8.03 -8.20 -20.74
N GLY A 96 8.24 -6.88 -20.82
CA GLY A 96 7.61 -5.91 -19.92
C GLY A 96 6.08 -5.96 -19.96
N GLY A 97 5.48 -6.16 -21.13
CA GLY A 97 4.02 -6.25 -21.26
C GLY A 97 3.42 -7.43 -20.52
N VAL A 98 4.06 -8.61 -20.61
CA VAL A 98 3.64 -9.80 -19.86
C VAL A 98 3.79 -9.56 -18.37
N LEU A 99 4.92 -9.00 -17.92
CA LEU A 99 5.17 -8.71 -16.51
C LEU A 99 4.14 -7.72 -15.95
N ILE A 100 3.90 -6.60 -16.62
CA ILE A 100 2.92 -5.58 -16.19
C ILE A 100 1.51 -6.18 -16.12
N THR A 101 1.12 -7.00 -17.10
CA THR A 101 -0.19 -7.67 -17.09
C THR A 101 -0.28 -8.65 -15.93
N ALA A 102 0.74 -9.45 -15.68
CA ALA A 102 0.80 -10.35 -14.53
C ALA A 102 0.70 -9.59 -13.21
N ARG A 103 1.39 -8.43 -13.07
CA ARG A 103 1.29 -7.54 -11.91
C ARG A 103 -0.13 -7.01 -11.70
N ALA A 104 -0.82 -6.60 -12.76
CA ALA A 104 -2.22 -6.18 -12.67
C ALA A 104 -3.13 -7.31 -12.15
N VAL A 105 -2.95 -8.52 -12.67
CA VAL A 105 -3.71 -9.71 -12.24
C VAL A 105 -3.37 -10.11 -10.80
N GLN A 106 -2.10 -10.01 -10.38
CA GLN A 106 -1.71 -10.16 -8.97
C GLN A 106 -2.44 -9.15 -8.08
N GLY A 107 -2.52 -7.88 -8.50
CA GLY A 107 -3.25 -6.83 -7.77
C GLY A 107 -4.74 -7.17 -7.60
N ILE A 108 -5.40 -7.69 -8.63
CA ILE A 108 -6.79 -8.18 -8.56
C ILE A 108 -6.90 -9.31 -7.54
N GLY A 109 -6.00 -10.31 -7.59
CA GLY A 109 -5.96 -11.42 -6.64
C GLY A 109 -5.80 -10.95 -5.20
N ALA A 110 -4.87 -10.02 -4.97
CA ALA A 110 -4.61 -9.40 -3.67
C ALA A 110 -5.84 -8.63 -3.13
N ALA A 111 -6.54 -7.88 -3.99
CA ALA A 111 -7.73 -7.09 -3.64
C ALA A 111 -8.90 -7.96 -3.16
N VAL A 112 -9.02 -9.16 -3.69
CA VAL A 112 -10.05 -10.12 -3.27
C VAL A 112 -9.62 -10.89 -2.02
N MET A 113 -8.33 -11.26 -1.92
CA MET A 113 -7.80 -12.10 -0.85
C MET A 113 -7.68 -11.35 0.47
N SER A 114 -7.11 -10.14 0.49
CA SER A 114 -6.73 -9.44 1.72
C SER A 114 -7.93 -9.09 2.62
N PRO A 115 -9.02 -8.47 2.14
CA PRO A 115 -10.20 -8.20 2.97
C PRO A 115 -10.91 -9.49 3.42
N ALA A 116 -10.92 -10.52 2.58
CA ALA A 116 -11.49 -11.81 2.94
C ALA A 116 -10.70 -12.50 4.07
N ALA A 117 -9.36 -12.39 4.07
CA ALA A 117 -8.50 -12.88 5.16
C ALA A 117 -8.80 -12.18 6.48
N MET A 118 -8.88 -10.85 6.48
CA MET A 118 -9.25 -10.06 7.65
C MET A 118 -10.63 -10.45 8.19
N ALA A 119 -11.61 -10.61 7.30
CA ALA A 119 -12.97 -11.03 7.67
C ALA A 119 -13.00 -12.46 8.24
N LEU A 120 -12.19 -13.38 7.75
CA LEU A 120 -12.04 -14.72 8.31
C LEU A 120 -11.44 -14.67 9.73
N ILE A 121 -10.40 -13.87 9.97
CA ILE A 121 -9.82 -13.69 11.30
C ILE A 121 -10.88 -13.20 12.29
N THR A 122 -11.65 -12.17 11.92
CA THR A 122 -12.69 -11.63 12.81
C THR A 122 -13.85 -12.57 13.05
N THR A 123 -14.07 -13.56 12.18
CA THR A 123 -15.08 -14.61 12.34
C THR A 123 -14.60 -15.75 13.24
N VAL A 124 -13.33 -16.14 13.08
CA VAL A 124 -12.72 -17.26 13.84
C VAL A 124 -12.42 -16.89 15.29
N PHE A 125 -11.99 -15.64 15.52
CA PHE A 125 -11.60 -15.14 16.84
C PHE A 125 -12.65 -14.21 17.41
N ARG A 126 -12.91 -14.31 18.74
CA ARG A 126 -13.89 -13.48 19.46
C ARG A 126 -13.27 -12.93 20.76
N GLY A 127 -13.82 -11.81 21.25
CA GLY A 127 -13.37 -11.19 22.50
C GLY A 127 -11.87 -10.84 22.53
N PRO A 128 -11.18 -11.05 23.65
CA PRO A 128 -9.75 -10.70 23.78
C PRO A 128 -8.82 -11.42 22.80
N GLU A 129 -9.17 -12.66 22.38
CA GLU A 129 -8.38 -13.41 21.39
C GLU A 129 -8.40 -12.74 20.00
N ARG A 130 -9.51 -12.08 19.64
CA ARG A 130 -9.62 -11.32 18.40
C ARG A 130 -8.60 -10.17 18.37
N ASN A 131 -8.43 -9.46 19.49
CA ASN A 131 -7.48 -8.36 19.57
C ASN A 131 -6.03 -8.85 19.40
N ARG A 132 -5.71 -10.02 20.02
CA ARG A 132 -4.40 -10.65 19.82
C ARG A 132 -4.18 -11.08 18.37
N ALA A 133 -5.17 -11.70 17.72
CA ALA A 133 -5.08 -12.13 16.33
C ALA A 133 -4.89 -10.94 15.38
N LEU A 134 -5.62 -9.83 15.60
CA LEU A 134 -5.46 -8.59 14.85
C LEU A 134 -4.10 -7.91 15.10
N GLY A 135 -3.59 -7.99 16.34
CA GLY A 135 -2.24 -7.53 16.67
C GLY A 135 -1.15 -8.30 15.93
N VAL A 136 -1.27 -9.65 15.85
CA VAL A 136 -0.36 -10.48 15.03
C VAL A 136 -0.47 -10.09 13.55
N TRP A 137 -1.67 -9.91 13.03
CA TRP A 137 -1.90 -9.46 11.65
C TRP A 137 -1.21 -8.12 11.34
N ALA A 138 -1.34 -7.14 12.24
CA ALA A 138 -0.69 -5.83 12.09
C ALA A 138 0.85 -5.94 12.16
N ALA A 139 1.38 -6.78 13.06
CA ALA A 139 2.82 -7.02 13.17
C ALA A 139 3.40 -7.65 11.88
N ILE A 140 2.66 -8.52 11.21
CA ILE A 140 3.04 -9.11 9.92
C ILE A 140 3.18 -8.01 8.86
N GLY A 141 2.31 -7.00 8.87
CA GLY A 141 2.42 -5.84 7.97
C GLY A 141 3.78 -5.15 8.08
N ALA A 142 4.18 -4.86 9.30
CA ALA A 142 5.42 -4.14 9.58
C ALA A 142 6.67 -5.00 9.33
N THR A 143 6.67 -6.26 9.78
CA THR A 143 7.81 -7.17 9.59
C THR A 143 7.96 -7.63 8.15
N GLY A 144 6.85 -7.77 7.41
CA GLY A 144 6.84 -8.15 6.00
C GLY A 144 7.57 -7.14 5.11
N ALA A 145 7.41 -5.85 5.39
CA ALA A 145 8.11 -4.81 4.64
C ALA A 145 9.64 -4.90 4.83
N ALA A 146 10.12 -5.05 6.07
CA ALA A 146 11.54 -5.21 6.37
C ALA A 146 12.11 -6.52 5.78
N ALA A 147 11.38 -7.63 5.95
CA ALA A 147 11.77 -8.93 5.40
C ALA A 147 11.80 -8.92 3.87
N GLY A 148 10.84 -8.23 3.22
CA GLY A 148 10.77 -8.12 1.78
C GLY A 148 11.99 -7.43 1.17
N VAL A 149 12.44 -6.35 1.80
CA VAL A 149 13.66 -5.65 1.37
C VAL A 149 14.88 -6.58 1.42
N LEU A 150 15.05 -7.33 2.51
CA LEU A 150 16.16 -8.27 2.66
C LEU A 150 16.04 -9.44 1.68
N LEU A 151 14.87 -10.06 1.59
CA LEU A 151 14.61 -11.17 0.67
C LEU A 151 14.81 -10.73 -0.79
N GLY A 152 14.39 -9.51 -1.13
CA GLY A 152 14.62 -8.94 -2.46
C GLY A 152 16.09 -8.90 -2.83
N GLY A 153 16.92 -8.39 -1.92
CA GLY A 153 18.37 -8.37 -2.11
C GLY A 153 18.97 -9.76 -2.31
N VAL A 154 18.60 -10.73 -1.48
CA VAL A 154 19.11 -12.11 -1.55
C VAL A 154 18.64 -12.82 -2.82
N LEU A 155 17.34 -12.74 -3.14
CA LEU A 155 16.75 -13.45 -4.28
C LEU A 155 17.26 -12.90 -5.61
N VAL A 156 17.32 -11.57 -5.75
CA VAL A 156 17.81 -10.93 -6.98
C VAL A 156 19.29 -11.19 -7.22
N SER A 157 20.11 -11.14 -6.15
CA SER A 157 21.57 -11.38 -6.28
C SER A 157 21.96 -12.85 -6.44
N GLY A 158 21.04 -13.77 -6.10
CA GLY A 158 21.29 -15.22 -6.18
C GLY A 158 20.66 -15.83 -7.44
N PRO A 159 19.45 -16.42 -7.36
CA PRO A 159 18.85 -17.15 -8.48
C PRO A 159 18.27 -16.26 -9.61
N GLY A 160 18.26 -14.94 -9.43
CA GLY A 160 17.71 -13.98 -10.39
C GLY A 160 16.40 -13.32 -9.92
N TRP A 161 16.00 -12.24 -10.60
CA TRP A 161 14.82 -11.45 -10.24
C TRP A 161 13.51 -12.26 -10.35
N GLU A 162 13.43 -13.26 -11.22
CA GLU A 162 12.25 -14.12 -11.39
C GLU A 162 11.89 -14.86 -10.11
N SER A 163 12.90 -15.18 -9.31
CA SER A 163 12.74 -15.90 -8.05
C SER A 163 11.88 -15.16 -7.02
N ILE A 164 11.81 -13.82 -7.10
CA ILE A 164 10.93 -13.03 -6.22
C ILE A 164 9.46 -13.37 -6.42
N PHE A 165 9.08 -13.75 -7.63
CA PHE A 165 7.73 -14.19 -7.96
C PHE A 165 7.55 -15.69 -7.72
N PHE A 166 8.53 -16.50 -8.05
CA PHE A 166 8.47 -17.95 -7.85
C PHE A 166 8.34 -18.36 -6.38
N VAL A 167 8.89 -17.61 -5.44
CA VAL A 167 8.73 -17.89 -4.00
C VAL A 167 7.27 -17.86 -3.54
N ASN A 168 6.42 -17.07 -4.20
CA ASN A 168 4.99 -17.00 -3.91
C ASN A 168 4.25 -18.29 -4.29
N VAL A 169 4.74 -19.04 -5.27
CA VAL A 169 4.04 -20.21 -5.82
C VAL A 169 3.93 -21.34 -4.79
N PRO A 170 5.03 -21.88 -4.20
CA PRO A 170 4.92 -22.93 -3.20
C PRO A 170 4.15 -22.48 -1.95
N ILE A 171 4.33 -21.22 -1.52
CA ILE A 171 3.60 -20.67 -0.37
C ILE A 171 2.09 -20.61 -0.67
N GLY A 172 1.73 -20.04 -1.82
CA GLY A 172 0.34 -19.94 -2.25
C GLY A 172 -0.33 -21.30 -2.39
N LEU A 173 0.33 -22.28 -3.02
CA LEU A 173 -0.20 -23.65 -3.15
C LEU A 173 -0.40 -24.33 -1.79
N ALA A 174 0.54 -24.18 -0.85
CA ALA A 174 0.40 -24.73 0.49
C ALA A 174 -0.81 -24.15 1.23
N VAL A 175 -1.01 -22.84 1.17
CA VAL A 175 -2.15 -22.16 1.80
C VAL A 175 -3.46 -22.50 1.09
N LEU A 176 -3.48 -22.63 -0.26
CA LEU A 176 -4.64 -23.04 -1.05
C LEU A 176 -5.16 -24.42 -0.67
N VAL A 177 -4.28 -25.36 -0.36
CA VAL A 177 -4.65 -26.69 0.11
C VAL A 177 -5.09 -26.68 1.57
N ALA A 178 -4.39 -25.95 2.43
CA ALA A 178 -4.61 -25.99 3.87
C ALA A 178 -5.88 -25.23 4.31
N VAL A 179 -6.17 -24.06 3.76
CA VAL A 179 -7.28 -23.22 4.22
C VAL A 179 -8.64 -23.87 4.00
N PRO A 180 -8.99 -24.43 2.82
CA PRO A 180 -10.28 -25.11 2.64
C PRO A 180 -10.52 -26.29 3.58
N ALA A 181 -9.45 -27.00 3.97
CA ALA A 181 -9.51 -28.12 4.91
C ALA A 181 -9.77 -27.67 6.37
N LEU A 182 -9.35 -26.47 6.73
CA LEU A 182 -9.38 -25.98 8.10
C LEU A 182 -10.51 -24.99 8.38
N VAL A 183 -10.91 -24.21 7.41
CA VAL A 183 -11.89 -23.11 7.54
C VAL A 183 -13.20 -23.52 6.89
N LYS A 184 -14.31 -23.43 7.64
CA LYS A 184 -15.65 -23.59 7.09
C LYS A 184 -16.06 -22.32 6.34
N GLU A 185 -16.90 -22.45 5.31
CA GLU A 185 -17.47 -21.31 4.60
C GLU A 185 -18.35 -20.48 5.52
N THR A 186 -18.22 -19.17 5.41
CA THR A 186 -19.05 -18.21 6.15
C THR A 186 -19.50 -17.10 5.18
N THR A 187 -20.80 -16.94 5.08
CA THR A 187 -21.43 -15.85 4.32
C THR A 187 -22.16 -14.92 5.29
N ALA A 188 -22.22 -13.64 4.99
CA ALA A 188 -23.03 -12.70 5.76
C ALA A 188 -24.54 -13.01 5.61
N ALA A 189 -24.97 -13.67 4.53
CA ALA A 189 -26.35 -14.06 4.24
C ALA A 189 -26.96 -15.04 5.25
N GLY A 190 -26.17 -15.68 6.14
CA GLY A 190 -26.66 -16.57 7.21
C GLY A 190 -27.46 -15.87 8.32
N HIS A 191 -27.60 -14.55 8.31
CA HIS A 191 -28.29 -13.77 9.34
C HIS A 191 -29.57 -13.06 8.81
N GLY A 192 -30.20 -13.56 7.75
CA GLY A 192 -31.52 -13.09 7.32
C GLY A 192 -31.54 -11.73 6.60
N ALA A 193 -30.40 -11.16 6.29
CA ALA A 193 -30.33 -9.98 5.43
C ALA A 193 -30.54 -10.42 3.97
N ALA A 194 -31.56 -9.85 3.30
CA ALA A 194 -31.71 -9.98 1.86
C ALA A 194 -30.38 -9.61 1.17
N PRO A 195 -30.01 -10.26 0.05
CA PRO A 195 -28.80 -9.90 -0.67
C PRO A 195 -28.93 -8.43 -1.09
N ALA A 196 -28.25 -7.55 -0.37
CA ALA A 196 -28.16 -6.15 -0.77
C ALA A 196 -27.56 -6.14 -2.17
N GLY A 197 -28.24 -5.47 -3.12
CA GLY A 197 -27.81 -5.40 -4.51
C GLY A 197 -26.34 -5.02 -4.62
N PHE A 198 -25.69 -5.46 -5.67
CA PHE A 198 -24.31 -5.12 -5.96
C PHE A 198 -24.27 -3.76 -6.66
N ASP A 199 -23.60 -2.78 -6.05
CA ASP A 199 -23.39 -1.47 -6.69
C ASP A 199 -22.29 -1.56 -7.76
N LEU A 200 -22.64 -2.09 -8.91
CA LEU A 200 -21.72 -2.18 -10.05
C LEU A 200 -21.27 -0.81 -10.57
N PRO A 201 -22.13 0.22 -10.71
CA PRO A 201 -21.71 1.57 -11.10
C PRO A 201 -20.70 2.18 -10.13
N GLY A 202 -20.92 2.07 -8.82
CA GLY A 202 -19.99 2.53 -7.79
C GLY A 202 -18.64 1.83 -7.88
N ALA A 203 -18.63 0.50 -8.03
CA ALA A 203 -17.41 -0.30 -8.17
C ALA A 203 -16.61 0.06 -9.43
N LEU A 204 -17.27 0.22 -10.57
CA LEU A 204 -16.63 0.58 -11.83
C LEU A 204 -16.02 1.98 -11.77
N THR A 205 -16.78 2.96 -11.27
CA THR A 205 -16.29 4.35 -11.18
C THR A 205 -15.17 4.47 -10.16
N MET A 206 -15.23 3.77 -9.02
CA MET A 206 -14.18 3.74 -8.02
C MET A 206 -12.87 3.13 -8.54
N THR A 207 -12.95 2.14 -9.43
CA THR A 207 -11.76 1.52 -10.06
C THR A 207 -11.24 2.36 -11.22
N ALA A 208 -12.13 2.83 -12.08
CA ALA A 208 -11.75 3.58 -13.29
C ALA A 208 -11.12 4.95 -12.97
N THR A 209 -11.64 5.63 -11.93
CA THR A 209 -11.17 6.98 -11.55
C THR A 209 -9.66 7.02 -11.26
N PRO A 210 -9.11 6.23 -10.32
CA PRO A 210 -7.67 6.25 -10.07
C PRO A 210 -6.86 5.67 -11.24
N ALA A 211 -7.41 4.72 -12.00
CA ALA A 211 -6.74 4.21 -13.20
C ALA A 211 -6.52 5.31 -14.24
N LEU A 212 -7.57 6.09 -14.53
CA LEU A 212 -7.50 7.22 -15.45
C LEU A 212 -6.56 8.31 -14.92
N LEU A 213 -6.57 8.58 -13.62
CA LEU A 213 -5.69 9.57 -13.00
C LEU A 213 -4.21 9.18 -13.18
N ILE A 214 -3.85 7.94 -12.84
CA ILE A 214 -2.47 7.46 -12.95
C ILE A 214 -2.03 7.40 -14.41
N TYR A 215 -2.89 6.90 -15.30
CA TYR A 215 -2.60 6.85 -16.73
C TYR A 215 -2.38 8.25 -17.29
N GLY A 216 -3.25 9.20 -16.96
CA GLY A 216 -3.12 10.59 -17.40
C GLY A 216 -1.84 11.26 -16.89
N LEU A 217 -1.45 11.02 -15.63
CA LEU A 217 -0.18 11.53 -15.09
C LEU A 217 1.04 10.89 -15.77
N SER A 218 0.98 9.60 -16.08
CA SER A 218 2.06 8.91 -16.82
C SER A 218 2.22 9.48 -18.21
N ARG A 219 1.11 9.72 -18.94
CA ARG A 219 1.13 10.35 -20.27
C ARG A 219 1.59 11.80 -20.23
N ALA A 220 1.17 12.57 -19.22
CA ALA A 220 1.62 13.94 -19.03
C ALA A 220 3.14 14.06 -18.85
N ARG A 221 3.76 13.04 -18.26
CA ARG A 221 5.20 12.95 -18.14
C ARG A 221 5.88 12.70 -19.51
N GLU A 222 5.34 11.80 -20.33
CA GLU A 222 5.93 11.39 -21.61
C GLU A 222 5.77 12.47 -22.70
N ASP A 223 4.55 13.00 -22.83
CA ASP A 223 4.13 13.85 -23.94
C ASP A 223 3.81 15.30 -23.52
N GLY A 224 3.88 15.60 -22.21
CA GLY A 224 3.51 16.90 -21.64
C GLY A 224 2.01 17.06 -21.37
N PHE A 225 1.66 18.04 -20.54
CA PHE A 225 0.26 18.33 -20.17
C PHE A 225 -0.58 18.92 -21.32
N GLY A 226 0.05 19.33 -22.43
CA GLY A 226 -0.65 19.82 -23.63
C GLY A 226 -1.17 18.72 -24.52
N ASP A 227 -0.72 17.47 -24.35
CA ASP A 227 -1.16 16.34 -25.15
C ASP A 227 -2.54 15.84 -24.72
N THR A 228 -3.37 15.47 -25.72
CA THR A 228 -4.71 14.90 -25.48
C THR A 228 -4.66 13.57 -24.74
N GLY A 229 -3.62 12.77 -24.95
CA GLY A 229 -3.36 11.52 -24.25
C GLY A 229 -3.14 11.70 -22.74
N ALA A 230 -2.75 12.90 -22.30
CA ALA A 230 -2.59 13.23 -20.88
C ALA A 230 -3.87 13.82 -20.29
N TRP A 231 -4.37 14.94 -20.84
CA TRP A 231 -5.48 15.65 -20.19
C TRP A 231 -6.84 14.97 -20.33
N LEU A 232 -7.10 14.19 -21.38
CA LEU A 232 -8.36 13.45 -21.49
C LEU A 232 -8.56 12.42 -20.39
N PRO A 233 -7.59 11.54 -20.07
CA PRO A 233 -7.71 10.65 -18.91
C PRO A 233 -7.82 11.41 -17.58
N LEU A 234 -7.13 12.55 -17.40
CA LEU A 234 -7.26 13.37 -16.18
C LEU A 234 -8.67 13.94 -16.05
N LEU A 235 -9.27 14.43 -17.14
CA LEU A 235 -10.66 14.86 -17.16
C LEU A 235 -11.60 13.67 -16.90
N GLY A 236 -11.31 12.51 -17.51
CA GLY A 236 -12.04 11.27 -17.27
C GLY A 236 -12.00 10.84 -15.79
N ALA A 237 -10.87 11.03 -15.10
CA ALA A 237 -10.74 10.79 -13.67
C ALA A 237 -11.62 11.75 -12.85
N LEU A 238 -11.66 13.02 -13.19
CA LEU A 238 -12.51 14.01 -12.53
C LEU A 238 -14.00 13.69 -12.71
N LEU A 239 -14.41 13.35 -13.93
CA LEU A 239 -15.78 12.93 -14.24
C LEU A 239 -16.11 11.60 -13.56
N GLY A 240 -15.19 10.65 -13.52
CA GLY A 240 -15.32 9.39 -12.81
C GLY A 240 -15.55 9.59 -11.31
N ALA A 241 -14.83 10.51 -10.68
CA ALA A 241 -15.05 10.88 -9.27
C ALA A 241 -16.45 11.48 -9.05
N ALA A 242 -16.90 12.36 -9.95
CA ALA A 242 -18.26 12.93 -9.88
C ALA A 242 -19.33 11.84 -10.07
N LEU A 243 -19.13 10.96 -11.05
CA LEU A 243 -20.04 9.82 -11.30
C LEU A 243 -20.06 8.83 -10.14
N PHE A 244 -18.93 8.59 -9.46
CA PHE A 244 -18.89 7.80 -8.24
C PHE A 244 -19.81 8.38 -7.17
N VAL A 245 -19.74 9.69 -6.91
CA VAL A 245 -20.63 10.36 -5.94
C VAL A 245 -22.10 10.22 -6.34
N VAL A 246 -22.42 10.33 -7.63
CA VAL A 246 -23.79 10.16 -8.13
C VAL A 246 -24.26 8.71 -7.98
N ALA A 247 -23.41 7.74 -8.35
CA ALA A 247 -23.70 6.31 -8.21
C ALA A 247 -24.01 5.94 -6.76
N GLU A 248 -23.12 6.33 -5.82
CA GLU A 248 -23.30 6.05 -4.38
C GLU A 248 -24.54 6.72 -3.78
N ARG A 249 -24.97 7.90 -4.30
CA ARG A 249 -26.22 8.56 -3.88
C ARG A 249 -27.47 7.86 -4.37
N SER A 250 -27.41 7.22 -5.52
CA SER A 250 -28.55 6.56 -6.17
C SER A 250 -28.61 5.05 -5.90
N ALA A 251 -27.52 4.45 -5.40
CA ALA A 251 -27.47 3.03 -5.13
C ALA A 251 -28.40 2.63 -3.99
N ALA A 252 -29.20 1.57 -4.19
CA ALA A 252 -30.03 0.98 -3.14
C ALA A 252 -29.18 0.34 -2.03
N ALA A 253 -27.96 -0.13 -2.36
CA ALA A 253 -27.00 -0.67 -1.44
C ALA A 253 -25.60 -0.13 -1.78
N PRO A 254 -25.29 1.12 -1.38
CA PRO A 254 -24.04 1.78 -1.73
C PRO A 254 -22.83 1.00 -1.17
N LEU A 255 -21.71 1.01 -1.92
CA LEU A 255 -20.44 0.44 -1.46
C LEU A 255 -19.96 1.17 -0.22
N VAL A 256 -20.08 2.50 -0.24
CA VAL A 256 -19.65 3.38 0.83
C VAL A 256 -20.71 4.44 1.13
N ARG A 257 -21.17 4.52 2.37
CA ARG A 257 -22.11 5.56 2.78
C ARG A 257 -21.47 6.95 2.75
N LEU A 258 -21.87 7.83 1.83
CA LEU A 258 -21.30 9.17 1.66
C LEU A 258 -21.26 10.02 2.95
N PRO A 259 -22.28 10.03 3.83
CA PRO A 259 -22.20 10.73 5.11
C PRO A 259 -21.10 10.21 6.03
N PHE A 260 -20.78 8.92 5.92
CA PHE A 260 -19.65 8.32 6.65
C PHE A 260 -18.31 8.82 6.08
N LEU A 261 -18.15 8.86 4.75
CA LEU A 261 -16.97 9.42 4.10
C LEU A 261 -16.76 10.91 4.41
N ALA A 262 -17.84 11.67 4.61
CA ALA A 262 -17.78 13.10 4.91
C ALA A 262 -17.30 13.43 6.35
N ARG A 263 -17.05 12.44 7.20
CA ARG A 263 -16.53 12.67 8.55
C ARG A 263 -15.12 13.26 8.47
N ARG A 264 -14.90 14.39 9.14
CA ARG A 264 -13.61 15.12 9.11
C ARG A 264 -12.43 14.24 9.54
N SER A 265 -12.61 13.39 10.56
CA SER A 265 -11.58 12.48 11.05
C SER A 265 -11.20 11.43 10.00
N LEU A 266 -12.18 10.88 9.29
CA LEU A 266 -11.93 9.89 8.23
C LEU A 266 -11.21 10.55 7.04
N ILE A 267 -11.67 11.72 6.58
CA ILE A 267 -11.02 12.46 5.50
C ILE A 267 -9.57 12.78 5.88
N GLY A 268 -9.35 13.31 7.10
CA GLY A 268 -8.01 13.63 7.59
C GLY A 268 -7.09 12.42 7.64
N GLY A 269 -7.59 11.28 8.14
CA GLY A 269 -6.84 10.02 8.18
C GLY A 269 -6.57 9.46 6.77
N CYS A 270 -7.54 9.52 5.86
CA CYS A 270 -7.37 9.11 4.47
C CYS A 270 -6.34 9.95 3.72
N LEU A 271 -6.38 11.27 3.85
CA LEU A 271 -5.38 12.16 3.24
C LEU A 271 -3.99 11.91 3.80
N LEU A 272 -3.89 11.74 5.11
CA LEU A 272 -2.62 11.41 5.76
C LEU A 272 -2.09 10.05 5.31
N MET A 273 -2.95 9.03 5.22
CA MET A 273 -2.59 7.69 4.76
C MET A 273 -2.11 7.69 3.31
N LEU A 274 -2.87 8.34 2.41
CA LEU A 274 -2.54 8.48 1.00
C LEU A 274 -1.17 9.16 0.81
N ALA A 275 -0.92 10.26 1.51
CA ALA A 275 0.34 10.97 1.43
C ALA A 275 1.50 10.18 2.04
N ALA A 276 1.30 9.59 3.23
CA ALA A 276 2.35 8.83 3.92
C ALA A 276 2.78 7.60 3.11
N SER A 277 1.83 6.86 2.55
CA SER A 277 2.11 5.72 1.69
C SER A 277 2.79 6.16 0.39
N GLY A 278 2.26 7.21 -0.24
CA GLY A 278 2.84 7.76 -1.47
C GLY A 278 4.30 8.17 -1.28
N VAL A 279 4.61 8.91 -0.21
CA VAL A 279 5.97 9.34 0.10
C VAL A 279 6.88 8.16 0.44
N LEU A 280 6.39 7.19 1.24
CA LEU A 280 7.21 6.04 1.64
C LEU A 280 7.63 5.19 0.45
N ILE A 281 6.66 4.78 -0.36
CA ILE A 281 6.92 3.91 -1.52
C ILE A 281 7.77 4.65 -2.58
N SER A 282 7.51 5.95 -2.79
CA SER A 282 8.33 6.79 -3.65
C SER A 282 9.77 6.90 -3.17
N ALA A 283 9.98 7.05 -1.85
CA ALA A 283 11.32 7.13 -1.28
C ALA A 283 12.08 5.81 -1.47
N PHE A 284 11.45 4.65 -1.23
CA PHE A 284 12.05 3.35 -1.50
C PHE A 284 12.39 3.18 -3.00
N PHE A 285 11.48 3.58 -3.89
CA PHE A 285 11.71 3.55 -5.33
C PHE A 285 12.91 4.42 -5.75
N LEU A 286 12.92 5.70 -5.37
CA LEU A 286 13.99 6.63 -5.71
C LEU A 286 15.34 6.22 -5.10
N CYS A 287 15.36 5.81 -3.82
CA CYS A 287 16.58 5.33 -3.17
C CYS A 287 17.11 4.06 -3.82
N SER A 288 16.23 3.15 -4.29
CA SER A 288 16.65 1.95 -5.01
C SER A 288 17.36 2.30 -6.31
N LEU A 289 16.77 3.21 -7.10
CA LEU A 289 17.37 3.69 -8.35
C LEU A 289 18.71 4.40 -8.09
N TYR A 290 18.77 5.28 -7.09
CA TYR A 290 20.00 6.00 -6.75
C TYR A 290 21.13 5.05 -6.31
N LEU A 291 20.85 4.12 -5.39
CA LEU A 291 21.85 3.18 -4.90
C LEU A 291 22.37 2.26 -6.01
N GLN A 292 21.50 1.77 -6.89
CA GLN A 292 21.89 0.81 -7.92
C GLN A 292 22.45 1.48 -9.17
N HIS A 293 21.82 2.55 -9.71
CA HIS A 293 22.25 3.18 -10.96
C HIS A 293 23.29 4.28 -10.78
N VAL A 294 23.29 5.00 -9.64
CA VAL A 294 24.25 6.08 -9.40
C VAL A 294 25.46 5.57 -8.61
N LEU A 295 25.22 4.84 -7.50
CA LEU A 295 26.30 4.34 -6.64
C LEU A 295 26.77 2.94 -7.00
N GLY A 296 26.15 2.26 -7.96
CA GLY A 296 26.57 0.93 -8.44
C GLY A 296 26.42 -0.20 -7.39
N PHE A 297 25.50 -0.05 -6.43
CA PHE A 297 25.26 -1.09 -5.42
C PHE A 297 24.58 -2.30 -6.06
N SER A 298 24.98 -3.51 -5.63
CA SER A 298 24.19 -4.71 -5.94
C SER A 298 22.82 -4.67 -5.24
N ALA A 299 21.86 -5.44 -5.75
CA ALA A 299 20.54 -5.57 -5.15
C ALA A 299 20.60 -6.00 -3.67
N LEU A 300 21.50 -6.93 -3.33
CA LEU A 300 21.71 -7.35 -1.93
C LEU A 300 22.21 -6.20 -1.06
N ARG A 301 23.21 -5.45 -1.53
CA ARG A 301 23.74 -4.30 -0.79
C ARG A 301 22.68 -3.21 -0.63
N THR A 302 21.87 -2.97 -1.65
CA THR A 302 20.72 -2.06 -1.60
C THR A 302 19.71 -2.51 -0.54
N GLY A 303 19.33 -3.79 -0.55
CA GLY A 303 18.41 -4.38 0.43
C GLY A 303 18.92 -4.23 1.87
N LEU A 304 20.19 -4.53 2.13
CA LEU A 304 20.81 -4.35 3.45
C LEU A 304 20.86 -2.87 3.86
N THR A 305 21.09 -1.97 2.90
CA THR A 305 21.09 -0.52 3.14
C THR A 305 19.70 0.00 3.52
N PHE A 306 18.63 -0.66 3.10
CA PHE A 306 17.26 -0.26 3.45
C PHE A 306 16.81 -0.67 4.86
N LEU A 307 17.48 -1.63 5.51
CA LEU A 307 17.07 -2.13 6.83
C LEU A 307 16.96 -1.03 7.89
N PRO A 308 17.89 -0.07 8.04
CA PRO A 308 17.73 1.02 9.01
C PRO A 308 16.47 1.86 8.80
N ALA A 309 16.11 2.15 7.55
CA ALA A 309 14.90 2.91 7.23
C ALA A 309 13.62 2.11 7.53
N ALA A 310 13.60 0.81 7.21
CA ALA A 310 12.49 -0.08 7.55
C ALA A 310 12.31 -0.20 9.08
N LEU A 311 13.40 -0.35 9.83
CA LEU A 311 13.38 -0.35 11.30
C LEU A 311 12.93 1.01 11.84
N ALA A 312 13.35 2.11 11.23
CA ALA A 312 12.92 3.45 11.64
C ALA A 312 11.41 3.64 11.47
N THR A 313 10.79 3.09 10.41
CA THR A 313 9.34 3.09 10.24
C THR A 313 8.64 2.36 11.40
N LEU A 314 9.14 1.19 11.81
CA LEU A 314 8.60 0.42 12.94
C LEU A 314 8.73 1.19 14.26
N VAL A 315 9.92 1.75 14.53
CA VAL A 315 10.16 2.56 15.73
C VAL A 315 9.28 3.80 15.72
N GLY A 316 9.15 4.47 14.57
CA GLY A 316 8.28 5.62 14.37
C GLY A 316 6.80 5.29 14.64
N ALA A 317 6.33 4.14 14.17
CA ALA A 317 4.97 3.68 14.45
C ALA A 317 4.77 3.36 15.94
N HIS A 318 5.71 2.67 16.57
CA HIS A 318 5.64 2.35 18.00
C HIS A 318 5.65 3.60 18.88
N LEU A 319 6.60 4.49 18.67
CA LEU A 319 6.68 5.77 19.42
C LEU A 319 5.53 6.70 19.06
N GLY A 320 5.06 6.67 17.81
CA GLY A 320 3.86 7.38 17.37
C GLY A 320 2.61 6.95 18.13
N ALA A 321 2.42 5.65 18.35
CA ALA A 321 1.30 5.15 19.14
C ALA A 321 1.35 5.65 20.60
N GLN A 322 2.53 5.67 21.22
CA GLN A 322 2.74 6.23 22.55
C GLN A 322 2.52 7.76 22.57
N ALA A 323 3.00 8.45 21.54
CA ALA A 323 2.82 9.90 21.41
C ALA A 323 1.35 10.28 21.21
N VAL A 324 0.56 9.51 20.44
CA VAL A 324 -0.89 9.70 20.33
C VAL A 324 -1.57 9.62 21.69
N ALA A 325 -1.22 8.66 22.52
CA ALA A 325 -1.78 8.53 23.87
C ALA A 325 -1.44 9.73 24.79
N ARG A 326 -0.28 10.35 24.62
CA ARG A 326 0.21 11.45 25.46
C ARG A 326 -0.12 12.83 24.91
N LEU A 327 0.04 13.04 23.63
CA LEU A 327 -0.03 14.34 22.93
C LEU A 327 -1.28 14.48 22.07
N GLY A 328 -1.95 13.38 21.74
CA GLY A 328 -3.09 13.33 20.82
C GLY A 328 -2.68 13.21 19.34
N TRP A 329 -3.69 12.98 18.50
CA TRP A 329 -3.46 12.69 17.06
C TRP A 329 -2.83 13.86 16.30
N ARG A 330 -3.30 15.10 16.51
CA ARG A 330 -2.84 16.28 15.76
C ARG A 330 -1.35 16.55 15.98
N ALA A 331 -0.93 16.60 17.24
CA ALA A 331 0.46 16.88 17.58
C ALA A 331 1.40 15.79 17.08
N THR A 332 0.99 14.51 17.20
CA THR A 332 1.78 13.38 16.74
C THR A 332 1.87 13.33 15.21
N ALA A 333 0.75 13.55 14.50
CA ALA A 333 0.76 13.60 13.03
C ALA A 333 1.61 14.78 12.53
N GLY A 334 1.44 15.97 13.12
CA GLY A 334 2.22 17.16 12.75
C GLY A 334 3.72 16.96 12.97
N GLY A 335 4.12 16.44 14.13
CA GLY A 335 5.53 16.16 14.44
C GLY A 335 6.13 15.04 13.56
N GLY A 336 5.40 13.97 13.35
CA GLY A 336 5.81 12.88 12.47
C GLY A 336 5.99 13.34 11.02
N MET A 337 5.00 14.05 10.48
CA MET A 337 5.09 14.56 9.11
C MET A 337 6.14 15.68 8.97
N ALA A 338 6.40 16.48 9.99
CA ALA A 338 7.50 17.43 10.00
C ALA A 338 8.87 16.73 9.93
N ALA A 339 9.05 15.63 10.66
CA ALA A 339 10.24 14.77 10.54
C ALA A 339 10.36 14.19 9.13
N ALA A 340 9.25 13.75 8.53
CA ALA A 340 9.25 13.26 7.14
C ALA A 340 9.63 14.34 6.14
N VAL A 341 9.13 15.58 6.30
CA VAL A 341 9.54 16.75 5.50
C VAL A 341 11.03 16.99 5.61
N ALA A 342 11.56 17.06 6.85
CA ALA A 342 12.99 17.31 7.08
C ALA A 342 13.84 16.21 6.46
N GLY A 343 13.43 14.92 6.59
CA GLY A 343 14.09 13.80 5.95
C GLY A 343 14.08 13.88 4.43
N ALA A 344 12.94 14.23 3.82
CA ALA A 344 12.84 14.43 2.37
C ALA A 344 13.72 15.58 1.88
N LEU A 345 13.78 16.69 2.61
CA LEU A 345 14.64 17.82 2.27
C LEU A 345 16.13 17.46 2.35
N LEU A 346 16.56 16.66 3.33
CA LEU A 346 17.93 16.16 3.39
C LEU A 346 18.29 15.32 2.14
N LEU A 347 17.32 14.60 1.57
CA LEU A 347 17.52 13.79 0.37
C LEU A 347 17.54 14.60 -0.93
N THR A 348 17.23 15.89 -0.93
CA THR A 348 17.35 16.72 -2.13
C THR A 348 18.80 17.02 -2.52
N GLY A 349 19.75 16.88 -1.61
CA GLY A 349 21.17 17.17 -1.82
C GLY A 349 22.02 15.94 -2.14
N LEU A 350 21.46 14.90 -2.79
CA LEU A 350 22.22 13.72 -3.18
C LEU A 350 23.19 14.04 -4.32
N GLU A 351 24.44 13.55 -4.23
CA GLU A 351 25.52 13.78 -5.19
C GLU A 351 25.94 12.46 -5.88
N ARG A 352 26.59 12.56 -7.06
CA ARG A 352 27.06 11.36 -7.80
C ARG A 352 28.12 10.54 -7.03
N ASP A 353 29.02 11.24 -6.37
CA ASP A 353 30.13 10.61 -5.61
C ASP A 353 29.78 10.51 -4.11
N GLY A 354 28.47 10.60 -3.80
CA GLY A 354 27.97 10.64 -2.45
C GLY A 354 28.14 9.30 -1.71
N ASN A 355 28.33 9.39 -0.40
CA ASN A 355 28.34 8.21 0.46
C ASN A 355 26.91 7.91 0.94
N ALA A 356 26.43 6.69 0.68
CA ALA A 356 25.08 6.25 1.08
C ALA A 356 24.82 6.44 2.59
N TRP A 357 25.83 6.24 3.45
CA TRP A 357 25.66 6.31 4.90
C TRP A 357 25.62 7.74 5.45
N THR A 358 26.28 8.68 4.79
CA THR A 358 26.36 10.08 5.27
C THR A 358 25.38 11.00 4.56
N GLN A 359 25.05 10.75 3.29
CA GLN A 359 24.15 11.60 2.51
C GLN A 359 22.72 11.05 2.43
N LEU A 360 22.55 9.72 2.15
CA LEU A 360 21.22 9.16 1.96
C LEU A 360 20.58 8.70 3.29
N MET A 361 21.34 7.96 4.13
CA MET A 361 20.77 7.33 5.32
C MET A 361 20.14 8.31 6.32
N PRO A 362 20.76 9.44 6.69
CA PRO A 362 20.15 10.34 7.66
C PRO A 362 18.76 10.84 7.22
N GLY A 363 18.64 11.25 5.96
CA GLY A 363 17.38 11.70 5.39
C GLY A 363 16.36 10.57 5.30
N PHE A 364 16.77 9.40 4.81
CA PHE A 364 15.87 8.26 4.61
C PHE A 364 15.36 7.67 5.93
N VAL A 365 16.21 7.57 6.96
CA VAL A 365 15.82 7.12 8.30
C VAL A 365 14.85 8.11 8.96
N LEU A 366 15.14 9.41 8.89
CA LEU A 366 14.28 10.45 9.48
C LEU A 366 12.91 10.50 8.79
N LEU A 367 12.89 10.42 7.45
CA LEU A 367 11.67 10.35 6.66
C LEU A 367 10.84 9.14 7.07
N SER A 368 11.44 7.96 7.07
CA SER A 368 10.78 6.68 7.39
C SER A 368 10.23 6.67 8.82
N PHE A 369 10.98 7.18 9.78
CA PHE A 369 10.53 7.35 11.16
C PHE A 369 9.29 8.24 11.26
N GLY A 370 9.30 9.40 10.61
CA GLY A 370 8.18 10.33 10.60
C GLY A 370 6.92 9.74 9.99
N LEU A 371 7.07 9.01 8.87
CA LEU A 371 5.96 8.34 8.20
C LEU A 371 5.38 7.20 9.04
N GLY A 372 6.21 6.48 9.81
CA GLY A 372 5.73 5.47 10.76
C GLY A 372 4.75 6.05 11.77
N ALA A 373 5.06 7.19 12.37
CA ALA A 373 4.14 7.91 13.25
C ALA A 373 2.88 8.41 12.52
N GLY A 374 3.04 8.87 11.27
CA GLY A 374 1.94 9.28 10.40
C GLY A 374 0.93 8.15 10.14
N PHE A 375 1.39 6.94 9.83
CA PHE A 375 0.53 5.77 9.62
C PHE A 375 -0.36 5.45 10.82
N VAL A 376 0.21 5.47 12.02
CA VAL A 376 -0.57 5.23 13.25
C VAL A 376 -1.64 6.30 13.42
N CYS A 377 -1.31 7.58 13.21
CA CYS A 377 -2.29 8.67 13.30
C CYS A 377 -3.36 8.56 12.23
N ALA A 378 -2.99 8.14 11.00
CA ALA A 378 -3.92 7.95 9.90
C ALA A 378 -4.96 6.87 10.23
N ILE A 379 -4.53 5.71 10.71
CA ILE A 379 -5.41 4.59 11.05
C ILE A 379 -6.27 4.93 12.28
N THR A 380 -5.63 5.27 13.39
CA THR A 380 -6.34 5.44 14.67
C THR A 380 -7.19 6.70 14.71
N GLY A 381 -6.72 7.79 14.08
CA GLY A 381 -7.43 9.05 14.00
C GLY A 381 -8.65 8.99 13.08
N SER A 382 -8.57 8.27 11.95
CA SER A 382 -9.69 8.09 11.02
C SER A 382 -10.85 7.30 11.63
N LEU A 383 -10.53 6.31 12.45
CA LEU A 383 -11.52 5.42 13.09
C LEU A 383 -12.05 5.97 14.43
N HIS A 384 -11.57 7.14 14.86
CA HIS A 384 -12.05 7.75 16.09
C HIS A 384 -13.55 8.09 16.00
N GLY A 385 -14.34 7.62 16.99
CA GLY A 385 -15.79 7.82 17.04
C GLY A 385 -16.57 7.03 15.97
N VAL A 386 -15.95 6.05 15.32
CA VAL A 386 -16.61 5.13 14.39
C VAL A 386 -17.18 3.95 15.19
N GLY A 387 -18.48 3.66 15.00
CA GLY A 387 -19.15 2.51 15.63
C GLY A 387 -18.54 1.18 15.16
N HIS A 388 -18.66 0.15 16.00
CA HIS A 388 -18.14 -1.19 15.67
C HIS A 388 -18.66 -1.75 14.34
N GLU A 389 -19.90 -1.39 13.97
CA GLU A 389 -20.55 -1.80 12.70
C GLU A 389 -19.89 -1.17 11.46
N ASP A 390 -19.35 0.05 11.57
CA ASP A 390 -18.70 0.79 10.48
C ASP A 390 -17.17 0.69 10.49
N ALA A 391 -16.58 0.10 11.54
CA ALA A 391 -15.13 0.02 11.68
C ALA A 391 -14.45 -0.75 10.54
N GLY A 392 -15.09 -1.81 10.06
CA GLY A 392 -14.61 -2.58 8.90
C GLY A 392 -14.59 -1.75 7.62
N LEU A 393 -15.67 -1.00 7.35
CA LEU A 393 -15.76 -0.09 6.21
C LEU A 393 -14.70 1.02 6.31
N GLY A 394 -14.57 1.65 7.48
CA GLY A 394 -13.56 2.69 7.71
C GLY A 394 -12.13 2.19 7.48
N SER A 395 -11.79 1.01 8.01
CA SER A 395 -10.49 0.39 7.79
C SER A 395 -10.25 0.07 6.30
N GLY A 396 -11.26 -0.41 5.59
CA GLY A 396 -11.21 -0.67 4.15
C GLY A 396 -10.92 0.61 3.34
N VAL A 397 -11.61 1.71 3.66
CA VAL A 397 -11.39 3.01 3.00
C VAL A 397 -9.96 3.52 3.26
N VAL A 398 -9.48 3.47 4.51
CA VAL A 398 -8.11 3.89 4.86
C VAL A 398 -7.06 3.03 4.15
N ASN A 399 -7.27 1.71 4.07
CA ASN A 399 -6.36 0.82 3.38
C ASN A 399 -6.39 1.04 1.85
N THR A 400 -7.54 1.35 1.27
CA THR A 400 -7.63 1.79 -0.14
C THR A 400 -6.81 3.07 -0.37
N CYS A 401 -6.89 4.04 0.54
CA CYS A 401 -6.06 5.26 0.47
C CYS A 401 -4.56 4.94 0.58
N HIS A 402 -4.18 3.91 1.36
CA HIS A 402 -2.79 3.42 1.42
C HIS A 402 -2.31 2.94 0.05
N GLU A 403 -3.05 2.05 -0.59
CA GLU A 403 -2.66 1.46 -1.89
C GLU A 403 -2.68 2.48 -3.03
N LEU A 404 -3.71 3.34 -3.07
CA LEU A 404 -3.80 4.43 -4.04
C LEU A 404 -2.67 5.45 -3.83
N GLY A 405 -2.34 5.74 -2.57
CA GLY A 405 -1.22 6.63 -2.22
C GLY A 405 0.10 6.10 -2.77
N ALA A 406 0.37 4.80 -2.60
CA ALA A 406 1.57 4.15 -3.14
C ALA A 406 1.67 4.33 -4.67
N SER A 407 0.58 4.06 -5.40
CA SER A 407 0.51 4.21 -6.85
C SER A 407 0.69 5.67 -7.31
N LEU A 408 -0.08 6.58 -6.71
CA LEU A 408 -0.03 8.01 -7.05
C LEU A 408 1.32 8.62 -6.71
N GLY A 409 1.91 8.25 -5.59
CA GLY A 409 3.23 8.72 -5.16
C GLY A 409 4.30 8.42 -6.19
N ILE A 410 4.39 7.16 -6.63
CA ILE A 410 5.35 6.75 -7.68
C ILE A 410 5.09 7.53 -8.98
N ALA A 411 3.83 7.65 -9.40
CA ALA A 411 3.48 8.36 -10.63
C ALA A 411 3.91 9.84 -10.56
N VAL A 412 3.67 10.51 -9.41
CA VAL A 412 4.07 11.91 -9.20
C VAL A 412 5.59 12.06 -9.21
N VAL A 413 6.33 11.25 -8.44
CA VAL A 413 7.81 11.39 -8.41
C VAL A 413 8.46 11.02 -9.74
N ALA A 414 7.91 10.03 -10.45
CA ALA A 414 8.36 9.68 -11.79
C ALA A 414 8.09 10.81 -12.79
N ALA A 415 6.94 11.50 -12.70
CA ALA A 415 6.64 12.67 -13.53
C ALA A 415 7.56 13.86 -13.24
N VAL A 416 7.89 14.10 -11.94
CA VAL A 416 8.79 15.20 -11.53
C VAL A 416 10.24 14.91 -11.89
N ALA A 417 10.69 13.68 -11.69
CA ALA A 417 12.06 13.28 -12.01
C ALA A 417 12.35 13.26 -13.54
N GLY A 418 11.29 13.08 -14.36
CA GLY A 418 11.32 13.22 -15.81
C GLY A 418 12.46 12.48 -16.50
N ALA A 419 13.03 13.11 -17.53
CA ALA A 419 14.16 12.59 -18.31
C ALA A 419 15.42 12.29 -17.51
N SER A 420 15.53 12.80 -16.27
CA SER A 420 16.68 12.52 -15.39
C SER A 420 16.77 11.07 -14.96
N LEU A 421 15.64 10.33 -14.89
CA LEU A 421 15.62 8.89 -14.63
C LEU A 421 15.80 8.04 -15.89
N GLU A 422 15.61 8.63 -17.07
CA GLU A 422 15.70 7.95 -18.38
C GLU A 422 17.11 7.95 -18.95
N ALA A 423 17.99 8.82 -18.44
CA ALA A 423 19.36 8.86 -18.87
C ALA A 423 20.09 7.57 -18.52
N ALA A 424 20.97 7.10 -19.39
CA ALA A 424 21.84 5.93 -19.13
C ALA A 424 22.63 6.07 -17.82
N THR A 425 22.86 7.29 -17.38
CA THR A 425 23.37 7.66 -16.06
C THR A 425 22.43 8.73 -15.48
N PRO A 426 21.50 8.34 -14.55
CA PRO A 426 20.57 9.29 -13.93
C PRO A 426 21.31 10.48 -13.30
N SER A 427 20.82 11.70 -13.53
CA SER A 427 21.44 12.88 -12.93
C SER A 427 20.93 13.05 -11.49
N PRO A 428 21.80 13.44 -10.52
CA PRO A 428 21.38 13.71 -9.14
C PRO A 428 20.26 14.76 -9.05
N ASP A 429 20.23 15.75 -9.95
CA ASP A 429 19.25 16.83 -9.93
C ASP A 429 17.81 16.34 -10.05
N GLY A 430 17.56 15.26 -10.81
CA GLY A 430 16.24 14.66 -10.93
C GLY A 430 15.75 14.02 -9.61
N PHE A 431 16.67 13.43 -8.84
CA PHE A 431 16.33 12.91 -7.51
C PHE A 431 16.00 14.05 -6.54
N GLY A 432 16.76 15.17 -6.60
CA GLY A 432 16.50 16.35 -5.78
C GLY A 432 15.08 16.88 -5.97
N GLY A 433 14.65 17.08 -7.22
CA GLY A 433 13.28 17.50 -7.55
C GLY A 433 12.20 16.52 -7.06
N ALA A 434 12.43 15.22 -7.22
CA ALA A 434 11.49 14.19 -6.77
C ALA A 434 11.36 14.15 -5.23
N PHE A 435 12.47 14.28 -4.49
CA PHE A 435 12.42 14.37 -3.02
C PHE A 435 11.82 15.68 -2.54
N ALA A 436 12.01 16.80 -3.27
CA ALA A 436 11.30 18.06 -2.97
C ALA A 436 9.78 17.89 -3.12
N ALA A 437 9.30 17.17 -4.16
CA ALA A 437 7.89 16.81 -4.28
C ALA A 437 7.40 15.96 -3.10
N CYS A 438 8.19 14.97 -2.65
CA CYS A 438 7.89 14.22 -1.43
C CYS A 438 7.76 15.13 -0.20
N ALA A 439 8.64 16.12 -0.04
CA ALA A 439 8.58 17.09 1.06
C ALA A 439 7.29 17.93 1.00
N VAL A 440 6.89 18.40 -0.19
CA VAL A 440 5.64 19.15 -0.38
C VAL A 440 4.41 18.30 -0.04
N ILE A 441 4.36 17.06 -0.51
CA ILE A 441 3.27 16.10 -0.20
C ILE A 441 3.20 15.86 1.32
N ALA A 442 4.34 15.63 1.98
CA ALA A 442 4.40 15.44 3.42
C ALA A 442 3.97 16.69 4.20
N ALA A 443 4.35 17.89 3.75
CA ALA A 443 3.93 19.15 4.35
C ALA A 443 2.41 19.38 4.21
N ALA A 444 1.84 19.10 3.04
CA ALA A 444 0.40 19.17 2.82
C ALA A 444 -0.36 18.18 3.72
N ALA A 445 0.17 16.98 3.88
CA ALA A 445 -0.38 15.97 4.80
C ALA A 445 -0.29 16.40 6.28
N ALA A 446 0.80 17.05 6.69
CA ALA A 446 0.93 17.64 8.02
C ALA A 446 -0.18 18.67 8.28
N ALA A 447 -0.39 19.59 7.33
CA ALA A 447 -1.44 20.60 7.42
C ALA A 447 -2.84 19.98 7.48
N ALA A 448 -3.12 18.96 6.63
CA ALA A 448 -4.38 18.23 6.65
C ALA A 448 -4.60 17.48 7.98
N GLY A 449 -3.57 16.82 8.50
CA GLY A 449 -3.61 16.14 9.80
C GLY A 449 -3.89 17.10 10.95
N LEU A 450 -3.22 18.24 10.99
CA LEU A 450 -3.45 19.27 12.01
C LEU A 450 -4.88 19.85 11.94
N ALA A 451 -5.42 20.02 10.73
CA ALA A 451 -6.75 20.63 10.54
C ALA A 451 -7.90 19.64 10.76
N LEU A 452 -7.78 18.40 10.31
CA LEU A 452 -8.89 17.47 10.16
C LEU A 452 -8.93 16.34 11.18
N LEU A 453 -7.78 15.89 11.70
CA LEU A 453 -7.75 14.85 12.73
C LEU A 453 -8.41 15.30 14.04
N PRO A 454 -8.89 14.37 14.88
CA PRO A 454 -9.50 14.70 16.16
C PRO A 454 -8.58 15.54 17.04
N GLY A 455 -9.13 16.55 17.69
CA GLY A 455 -8.42 17.28 18.75
C GLY A 455 -8.50 16.50 20.07
N GLY A 456 -7.44 16.58 20.87
CA GLY A 456 -7.40 15.91 22.18
C GLY A 456 -6.70 14.55 22.15
N ARG A 457 -6.77 13.85 23.27
CA ARG A 457 -6.17 12.53 23.50
C ARG A 457 -7.24 11.45 23.35
N PRO A 458 -6.87 10.21 22.97
CA PRO A 458 -7.79 9.08 23.06
C PRO A 458 -8.31 8.92 24.49
N ASP A 459 -9.59 8.57 24.63
CA ASP A 459 -10.14 8.24 25.93
C ASP A 459 -9.53 6.92 26.44
N PRO A 460 -8.84 6.90 27.58
CA PRO A 460 -8.25 5.68 28.15
C PRO A 460 -9.29 4.60 28.44
N SER A 461 -10.55 4.99 28.69
CA SER A 461 -11.65 4.06 28.99
C SER A 461 -12.20 3.36 27.74
N ALA A 462 -11.95 3.88 26.56
CA ALA A 462 -12.38 3.29 25.28
C ALA A 462 -11.62 2.01 24.87
N GLY A 463 -10.67 1.58 25.69
CA GLY A 463 -9.77 0.45 25.42
C GLY A 463 -8.65 0.81 24.44
N PRO A 464 -7.50 0.16 24.52
CA PRO A 464 -6.41 0.44 23.59
C PRO A 464 -6.83 0.03 22.19
N VAL A 465 -6.86 0.99 21.28
CA VAL A 465 -7.13 0.72 19.85
C VAL A 465 -6.00 -0.12 19.26
N PHE A 466 -4.81 -0.05 19.84
CA PHE A 466 -3.67 -0.96 19.65
C PHE A 466 -2.78 -0.85 20.90
N ALA A 467 -2.97 -1.72 21.87
CA ALA A 467 -1.99 -1.93 22.93
C ALA A 467 -1.29 -3.26 22.67
N HIS A 468 0.00 -3.15 22.41
CA HIS A 468 1.05 -4.19 22.27
C HIS A 468 1.16 -4.91 20.95
#